data_42b8a03e619c5f9753b1df1ed7312100
#
_entry.id   42b8a03e619c5f9753b1df1ed7312100
#
_cell.length_a   1.000
_cell.length_b   1.000
_cell.length_c   1.000
_cell.angle_alpha   90.00
_cell.angle_beta   90.00
_cell.angle_gamma   90.00
#
_symmetry.space_group_name_H-M   'P 1'
#
loop_
_entity.id
_entity.type
_entity.pdbx_description
1 polymer ?
#
loop_
_entity_poly.entity_id
_entity_poly.type
_entity_poly.pdbx_seq_one_letter_code
_entity_poly.pdbx_strand_id
1 'polypeptide(L)'
;MTISIQGISISRGIAIGKVHCIKRDQIDTPQYIINKTDVDKEISRLINAIANARKELKAIRDNIPSTTSMNISEFINTHLLMLEDNALTEEPKKIIQDRLYNAEWALKLQRDALVNVFDEMADAYLSTRKDDVDHVVNRILRILLKQKPLLDELPDEHLKNKIIVADDLTPADTVLMQHYEIAAFATEFGGSTSHTAILARNLRIPAVVGLHNAKKLIKNDDVAILDGSSGIILINPDKNILNHYQKKQTEVKKYYASLNKFKDAPAKSIDGIPITLMANIELPEDFETVRDVGAAGVGLYRTEFLYMNRNSPPDEEEHFETYMEVIKALQGL
;
A
#
# COMPACT_ATOMS: atom_id res chain seq x y z
N MET A 1 9.66 -0.66 30.99
CA MET A 1 8.27 -1.17 31.05
C MET A 1 7.88 -1.54 29.63
N THR A 2 7.51 -2.78 29.37
CA THR A 2 7.04 -3.23 28.06
C THR A 2 5.60 -2.77 27.86
N ILE A 3 5.29 -2.17 26.71
CA ILE A 3 3.93 -1.77 26.32
C ILE A 3 3.47 -2.71 25.23
N SER A 4 2.29 -3.29 25.37
CA SER A 4 1.64 -4.10 24.35
C SER A 4 0.43 -3.37 23.78
N ILE A 5 0.36 -3.25 22.46
CA ILE A 5 -0.77 -2.63 21.76
C ILE A 5 -1.33 -3.68 20.80
N GLN A 6 -2.65 -3.88 20.87
CA GLN A 6 -3.39 -4.81 20.02
C GLN A 6 -3.98 -4.08 18.82
N GLY A 7 -3.84 -4.68 17.66
CA GLY A 7 -4.47 -4.26 16.41
C GLY A 7 -5.04 -5.46 15.65
N ILE A 8 -5.26 -5.27 14.38
CA ILE A 8 -5.78 -6.28 13.45
C ILE A 8 -4.60 -6.89 12.68
N SER A 9 -4.45 -8.23 12.74
CA SER A 9 -3.48 -9.00 11.95
C SER A 9 -3.78 -8.87 10.46
N ILE A 10 -2.79 -8.42 9.68
CA ILE A 10 -2.92 -8.25 8.23
C ILE A 10 -2.00 -9.19 7.47
N SER A 11 -0.71 -9.13 7.75
CA SER A 11 0.30 -9.96 7.09
C SER A 11 1.16 -10.64 8.14
N ARG A 12 1.31 -11.95 8.01
CA ARG A 12 2.01 -12.80 8.97
C ARG A 12 3.51 -12.53 8.99
N GLY A 13 4.13 -12.76 10.13
CA GLY A 13 5.56 -12.66 10.34
C GLY A 13 5.89 -11.98 11.64
N ILE A 14 7.16 -12.10 12.05
CA ILE A 14 7.68 -11.46 13.26
C ILE A 14 8.84 -10.56 12.85
N ALA A 15 8.73 -9.29 13.16
CA ALA A 15 9.79 -8.33 12.97
C ALA A 15 10.27 -7.81 14.33
N ILE A 16 11.58 -7.67 14.47
CA ILE A 16 12.24 -7.08 15.65
C ILE A 16 13.14 -5.97 15.13
N GLY A 17 12.90 -4.76 15.54
CA GLY A 17 13.64 -3.61 15.03
C GLY A 17 13.39 -2.32 15.79
N LYS A 18 13.99 -1.24 15.33
CA LYS A 18 13.71 0.11 15.82
C LYS A 18 12.53 0.70 15.07
N VAL A 19 11.69 1.41 15.80
CA VAL A 19 10.55 2.12 15.23
C VAL A 19 11.00 3.38 14.49
N HIS A 20 10.36 3.61 13.35
CA HIS A 20 10.32 4.90 12.69
C HIS A 20 8.87 5.37 12.57
N CYS A 21 8.51 6.46 13.24
CA CYS A 21 7.16 7.02 13.22
C CYS A 21 7.02 7.98 12.05
N ILE A 22 6.11 7.67 11.15
CA ILE A 22 5.68 8.59 10.09
C ILE A 22 4.46 9.34 10.61
N LYS A 23 4.62 10.62 10.87
CA LYS A 23 3.50 11.49 11.24
C LYS A 23 2.88 12.04 9.97
N ARG A 24 1.66 11.66 9.69
CA ARG A 24 0.78 12.45 8.84
C ARG A 24 0.05 13.44 9.73
N ASP A 25 0.74 14.51 10.12
CA ASP A 25 0.02 15.64 10.69
C ASP A 25 -1.05 16.07 9.67
N GLN A 26 -2.27 16.31 10.15
CA GLN A 26 -3.27 16.95 9.29
C GLN A 26 -2.59 18.17 8.68
N ILE A 27 -2.55 18.20 7.35
CA ILE A 27 -1.92 19.32 6.64
C ILE A 27 -2.67 20.56 7.06
N ASP A 28 -2.03 21.37 7.89
CA ASP A 28 -2.58 22.67 8.28
C ASP A 28 -2.69 23.52 7.01
N THR A 29 -3.91 23.64 6.53
CA THR A 29 -4.19 24.28 5.26
C THR A 29 -4.49 25.74 5.54
N PRO A 30 -3.57 26.66 5.21
CA PRO A 30 -3.78 28.08 5.46
C PRO A 30 -4.96 28.59 4.66
N GLN A 31 -5.79 29.43 5.30
CA GLN A 31 -6.90 30.12 4.66
C GLN A 31 -6.61 31.63 4.59
N TYR A 32 -6.53 32.15 3.39
CA TYR A 32 -6.43 33.59 3.17
C TYR A 32 -7.07 34.01 1.84
N ILE A 33 -7.42 35.31 1.75
CA ILE A 33 -7.99 35.91 0.56
C ILE A 33 -6.84 36.54 -0.25
N ILE A 34 -6.81 36.28 -1.55
CA ILE A 34 -5.84 36.82 -2.50
C ILE A 34 -6.39 38.06 -3.18
N ASN A 35 -5.50 38.89 -3.74
CA ASN A 35 -5.92 40.02 -4.58
C ASN A 35 -6.40 39.49 -5.95
N LYS A 36 -7.32 40.21 -6.58
CA LYS A 36 -7.79 39.90 -7.93
C LYS A 36 -6.66 39.81 -8.97
N THR A 37 -5.61 40.60 -8.79
CA THR A 37 -4.42 40.55 -9.65
C THR A 37 -3.57 39.30 -9.51
N ASP A 38 -3.72 38.58 -8.43
CA ASP A 38 -2.93 37.36 -8.13
C ASP A 38 -3.65 36.05 -8.52
N VAL A 39 -4.90 36.12 -9.01
CA VAL A 39 -5.73 34.93 -9.35
C VAL A 39 -5.02 34.06 -10.36
N ASP A 40 -4.50 34.57 -11.46
CA ASP A 40 -3.82 33.80 -12.50
C ASP A 40 -2.54 33.12 -11.96
N LYS A 41 -1.83 33.83 -11.08
CA LYS A 41 -0.65 33.28 -10.42
C LYS A 41 -1.00 32.12 -9.50
N GLU A 42 -2.10 32.26 -8.76
CA GLU A 42 -2.56 31.23 -7.83
C GLU A 42 -3.08 29.98 -8.55
N ILE A 43 -3.82 30.19 -9.64
CA ILE A 43 -4.24 29.11 -10.54
C ILE A 43 -3.01 28.39 -11.13
N SER A 44 -2.00 29.14 -11.55
CA SER A 44 -0.75 28.56 -12.07
C SER A 44 -0.01 27.72 -11.01
N ARG A 45 -0.02 28.16 -9.73
CA ARG A 45 0.52 27.38 -8.62
C ARG A 45 -0.21 26.04 -8.48
N LEU A 46 -1.54 26.05 -8.51
CA LEU A 46 -2.37 24.82 -8.43
C LEU A 46 -2.07 23.88 -9.59
N ILE A 47 -2.07 24.37 -10.82
CA ILE A 47 -1.79 23.57 -12.03
C ILE A 47 -0.40 22.93 -11.94
N ASN A 48 0.61 23.69 -11.53
CA ASN A 48 1.97 23.19 -11.37
C ASN A 48 2.06 22.12 -10.26
N ALA A 49 1.32 22.29 -9.16
CA ALA A 49 1.29 21.31 -8.09
C ALA A 49 0.64 19.98 -8.54
N ILE A 50 -0.47 20.05 -9.30
CA ILE A 50 -1.12 18.86 -9.89
C ILE A 50 -0.17 18.17 -10.89
N ALA A 51 0.53 18.92 -11.75
CA ALA A 51 1.49 18.38 -12.70
C ALA A 51 2.67 17.67 -11.99
N ASN A 52 3.17 18.25 -10.90
CA ASN A 52 4.22 17.64 -10.08
C ASN A 52 3.73 16.39 -9.37
N ALA A 53 2.52 16.40 -8.79
CA ALA A 53 1.91 15.22 -8.17
C ALA A 53 1.79 14.06 -9.18
N ARG A 54 1.38 14.36 -10.41
CA ARG A 54 1.33 13.39 -11.51
C ARG A 54 2.70 12.84 -11.86
N LYS A 55 3.71 13.71 -11.93
CA LYS A 55 5.10 13.29 -12.22
C LYS A 55 5.65 12.36 -11.14
N GLU A 56 5.41 12.66 -9.86
CA GLU A 56 5.80 11.80 -8.74
C GLU A 56 5.12 10.42 -8.82
N LEU A 57 3.80 10.38 -9.02
CA LEU A 57 3.07 9.11 -9.12
C LEU A 57 3.51 8.28 -10.33
N LYS A 58 3.80 8.91 -11.48
CA LYS A 58 4.36 8.20 -12.63
C LYS A 58 5.73 7.62 -12.31
N ALA A 59 6.61 8.38 -11.67
CA ALA A 59 7.92 7.89 -11.27
C ALA A 59 7.82 6.71 -10.30
N ILE A 60 6.90 6.73 -9.33
CA ILE A 60 6.65 5.58 -8.43
C ILE A 60 6.16 4.39 -9.23
N ARG A 61 5.18 4.56 -10.12
CA ARG A 61 4.64 3.49 -10.96
C ARG A 61 5.72 2.84 -11.84
N ASP A 62 6.53 3.67 -12.48
CA ASP A 62 7.56 3.21 -13.44
C ASP A 62 8.74 2.51 -12.72
N ASN A 63 8.89 2.72 -11.40
CA ASN A 63 9.87 2.05 -10.55
C ASN A 63 9.30 0.84 -9.80
N ILE A 64 8.04 0.47 -10.00
CA ILE A 64 7.48 -0.76 -9.43
C ILE A 64 8.20 -1.95 -10.06
N PRO A 65 8.80 -2.86 -9.26
CA PRO A 65 9.38 -4.07 -9.79
C PRO A 65 8.31 -4.89 -10.54
N SER A 66 8.68 -5.50 -11.66
CA SER A 66 7.78 -6.38 -12.43
C SER A 66 7.25 -7.58 -11.63
N THR A 67 7.91 -7.91 -10.51
CA THR A 67 7.51 -8.95 -9.56
C THR A 67 6.45 -8.48 -8.55
N THR A 68 6.06 -7.21 -8.62
CA THR A 68 5.08 -6.63 -7.69
C THR A 68 3.68 -6.77 -8.28
N SER A 69 2.71 -7.18 -7.47
CA SER A 69 1.36 -7.46 -7.95
C SER A 69 0.77 -6.30 -8.75
N MET A 70 0.09 -6.62 -9.83
CA MET A 70 -0.57 -5.68 -10.76
C MET A 70 -1.55 -4.72 -10.06
N ASN A 71 -2.14 -5.16 -8.95
CA ASN A 71 -3.04 -4.35 -8.12
C ASN A 71 -2.42 -3.01 -7.66
N ILE A 72 -1.11 -2.97 -7.43
CA ILE A 72 -0.42 -1.75 -6.97
C ILE A 72 -0.37 -0.71 -8.08
N SER A 73 -0.04 -1.13 -9.30
CA SER A 73 -0.05 -0.26 -10.48
C SER A 73 -1.44 0.31 -10.75
N GLU A 74 -2.49 -0.50 -10.51
CA GLU A 74 -3.89 -0.07 -10.68
C GLU A 74 -4.31 0.99 -9.68
N PHE A 75 -3.90 0.86 -8.40
CA PHE A 75 -4.14 1.91 -7.41
C PHE A 75 -3.48 3.23 -7.81
N ILE A 76 -2.22 3.16 -8.28
CA ILE A 76 -1.52 4.37 -8.73
C ILE A 76 -2.17 4.93 -9.99
N ASN A 77 -2.61 4.09 -10.93
CA ASN A 77 -3.34 4.54 -12.11
C ASN A 77 -4.68 5.20 -11.74
N THR A 78 -5.41 4.69 -10.75
CA THR A 78 -6.62 5.34 -10.23
C THR A 78 -6.31 6.74 -9.71
N HIS A 79 -5.25 6.91 -8.92
CA HIS A 79 -4.83 8.24 -8.46
C HIS A 79 -4.39 9.14 -9.61
N LEU A 80 -3.75 8.61 -10.65
CA LEU A 80 -3.39 9.36 -11.86
C LEU A 80 -4.63 9.84 -12.63
N LEU A 81 -5.68 9.00 -12.73
CA LEU A 81 -6.96 9.38 -13.34
C LEU A 81 -7.66 10.47 -12.52
N MET A 82 -7.65 10.37 -11.19
CA MET A 82 -8.21 11.43 -10.33
C MET A 82 -7.52 12.77 -10.52
N LEU A 83 -6.20 12.79 -10.79
CA LEU A 83 -5.46 14.01 -11.11
C LEU A 83 -5.81 14.60 -12.49
N GLU A 84 -6.56 13.87 -13.31
CA GLU A 84 -7.08 14.33 -14.60
C GLU A 84 -8.56 14.76 -14.52
N ASP A 85 -9.23 14.40 -13.42
CA ASP A 85 -10.64 14.70 -13.23
C ASP A 85 -10.91 16.21 -13.07
N ASN A 86 -11.96 16.68 -13.71
CA ASN A 86 -12.41 18.07 -13.63
C ASN A 86 -12.75 18.48 -12.19
N ALA A 87 -13.21 17.54 -11.38
CA ALA A 87 -13.50 17.81 -9.97
C ALA A 87 -12.27 18.26 -9.17
N LEU A 88 -11.07 17.80 -9.52
CA LEU A 88 -9.82 18.21 -8.86
C LEU A 88 -9.03 19.26 -9.67
N THR A 89 -9.30 19.41 -10.98
CA THR A 89 -8.56 20.33 -11.83
C THR A 89 -9.29 21.63 -12.09
N GLU A 90 -10.60 21.60 -12.38
CA GLU A 90 -11.36 22.81 -12.78
C GLU A 90 -12.16 23.42 -11.63
N GLU A 91 -12.78 22.63 -10.77
CA GLU A 91 -13.60 23.15 -9.68
C GLU A 91 -12.78 23.99 -8.66
N PRO A 92 -11.57 23.58 -8.22
CA PRO A 92 -10.76 24.45 -7.37
C PRO A 92 -10.37 25.77 -8.04
N LYS A 93 -10.15 25.81 -9.37
CA LYS A 93 -9.89 27.05 -10.11
C LYS A 93 -11.07 28.02 -10.03
N LYS A 94 -12.31 27.50 -10.20
CA LYS A 94 -13.52 28.32 -10.05
C LYS A 94 -13.61 28.90 -8.63
N ILE A 95 -13.31 28.10 -7.61
CA ILE A 95 -13.30 28.57 -6.21
C ILE A 95 -12.29 29.72 -6.03
N ILE A 96 -11.07 29.60 -6.61
CA ILE A 96 -10.06 30.66 -6.59
C ILE A 96 -10.58 31.93 -7.28
N GLN A 97 -11.20 31.80 -8.46
CA GLN A 97 -11.71 32.91 -9.25
C GLN A 97 -12.88 33.65 -8.56
N ASP A 98 -13.85 32.85 -8.07
CA ASP A 98 -15.11 33.37 -7.57
C ASP A 98 -15.01 33.91 -6.12
N ARG A 99 -14.21 33.19 -5.28
CA ARG A 99 -14.11 33.49 -3.85
C ARG A 99 -12.78 34.14 -3.45
N LEU A 100 -11.85 34.27 -4.38
CA LEU A 100 -10.51 34.84 -4.16
C LEU A 100 -9.74 34.12 -3.04
N TYR A 101 -9.97 32.79 -2.85
CA TYR A 101 -9.20 32.00 -1.89
C TYR A 101 -7.87 31.55 -2.48
N ASN A 102 -6.89 31.30 -1.62
CA ASN A 102 -5.63 30.65 -1.99
C ASN A 102 -5.86 29.20 -2.48
N ALA A 103 -4.92 28.68 -3.25
CA ALA A 103 -5.02 27.37 -3.88
C ALA A 103 -5.22 26.23 -2.87
N GLU A 104 -4.50 26.29 -1.75
CA GLU A 104 -4.59 25.28 -0.70
C GLU A 104 -6.01 25.20 -0.11
N TRP A 105 -6.60 26.36 0.18
CA TRP A 105 -7.94 26.41 0.77
C TRP A 105 -9.03 26.03 -0.25
N ALA A 106 -8.88 26.48 -1.49
CA ALA A 106 -9.80 26.11 -2.58
C ALA A 106 -9.81 24.58 -2.81
N LEU A 107 -8.64 23.96 -2.82
CA LEU A 107 -8.49 22.53 -2.98
C LEU A 107 -9.09 21.77 -1.78
N LYS A 108 -8.88 22.26 -0.54
CA LYS A 108 -9.48 21.69 0.66
C LYS A 108 -11.01 21.73 0.63
N LEU A 109 -11.60 22.87 0.25
CA LEU A 109 -13.06 23.00 0.14
C LEU A 109 -13.63 22.01 -0.88
N GLN A 110 -12.97 21.83 -2.00
CA GLN A 110 -13.39 20.86 -3.01
C GLN A 110 -13.25 19.41 -2.51
N ARG A 111 -12.15 19.10 -1.82
CA ARG A 111 -11.96 17.79 -1.17
C ARG A 111 -13.10 17.50 -0.19
N ASP A 112 -13.42 18.46 0.69
CA ASP A 112 -14.47 18.29 1.70
C ASP A 112 -15.85 18.07 1.03
N ALA A 113 -16.13 18.75 -0.09
CA ALA A 113 -17.33 18.52 -0.87
C ALA A 113 -17.38 17.11 -1.49
N LEU A 114 -16.28 16.62 -2.06
CA LEU A 114 -16.20 15.28 -2.62
C LEU A 114 -16.34 14.19 -1.55
N VAL A 115 -15.65 14.34 -0.41
CA VAL A 115 -15.72 13.38 0.70
C VAL A 115 -17.16 13.29 1.23
N ASN A 116 -17.87 14.40 1.39
CA ASN A 116 -19.28 14.40 1.81
C ASN A 116 -20.17 13.62 0.84
N VAL A 117 -19.95 13.76 -0.47
CA VAL A 117 -20.71 12.98 -1.48
C VAL A 117 -20.48 11.48 -1.28
N PHE A 118 -19.24 11.04 -1.06
CA PHE A 118 -18.93 9.63 -0.84
C PHE A 118 -19.46 9.11 0.51
N ASP A 119 -19.46 9.93 1.55
CA ASP A 119 -20.00 9.56 2.87
C ASP A 119 -21.52 9.38 2.86
N GLU A 120 -22.26 10.09 1.98
CA GLU A 120 -23.70 9.94 1.78
C GLU A 120 -24.08 8.71 0.92
N MET A 121 -23.12 8.08 0.24
CA MET A 121 -23.39 6.90 -0.58
C MET A 121 -23.64 5.66 0.29
N ALA A 122 -24.74 4.95 0.00
CA ALA A 122 -25.10 3.70 0.68
C ALA A 122 -24.18 2.51 0.32
N ASP A 123 -23.40 2.62 -0.73
CA ASP A 123 -22.50 1.56 -1.22
C ASP A 123 -21.18 1.60 -0.47
N ALA A 124 -20.89 0.52 0.27
CA ALA A 124 -19.68 0.39 1.07
C ALA A 124 -18.39 0.42 0.22
N TYR A 125 -18.43 -0.02 -1.04
CA TYR A 125 -17.28 0.03 -1.93
C TYR A 125 -17.00 1.46 -2.39
N LEU A 126 -18.03 2.20 -2.79
CA LEU A 126 -17.88 3.60 -3.21
C LEU A 126 -17.48 4.50 -2.02
N SER A 127 -17.95 4.22 -0.82
CA SER A 127 -17.55 4.97 0.38
C SER A 127 -16.05 4.87 0.69
N THR A 128 -15.35 3.80 0.26
CA THR A 128 -13.89 3.69 0.42
C THR A 128 -13.11 4.62 -0.52
N ARG A 129 -13.74 5.13 -1.58
CA ARG A 129 -13.10 6.06 -2.53
C ARG A 129 -12.78 7.43 -1.93
N LYS A 130 -13.41 7.78 -0.81
CA LYS A 130 -13.02 9.00 -0.06
C LYS A 130 -11.56 8.99 0.36
N ASP A 131 -11.03 7.81 0.75
CA ASP A 131 -9.64 7.67 1.16
C ASP A 131 -8.70 7.97 -0.03
N ASP A 132 -9.06 7.52 -1.24
CA ASP A 132 -8.32 7.82 -2.46
C ASP A 132 -8.29 9.33 -2.76
N VAL A 133 -9.45 10.01 -2.63
CA VAL A 133 -9.54 11.48 -2.77
C VAL A 133 -8.64 12.17 -1.77
N ASP A 134 -8.68 11.75 -0.50
CA ASP A 134 -7.84 12.30 0.56
C ASP A 134 -6.35 12.11 0.26
N HIS A 135 -5.95 10.97 -0.24
CA HIS A 135 -4.57 10.68 -0.60
C HIS A 135 -4.07 11.58 -1.73
N VAL A 136 -4.87 11.72 -2.79
CA VAL A 136 -4.52 12.56 -3.94
C VAL A 136 -4.46 14.03 -3.56
N VAL A 137 -5.48 14.53 -2.86
CA VAL A 137 -5.52 15.94 -2.42
C VAL A 137 -4.39 16.27 -1.46
N ASN A 138 -4.11 15.40 -0.47
CA ASN A 138 -3.02 15.61 0.47
C ASN A 138 -1.64 15.61 -0.24
N ARG A 139 -1.47 14.87 -1.33
CA ARG A 139 -0.26 14.94 -2.15
C ARG A 139 -0.12 16.30 -2.82
N ILE A 140 -1.19 16.84 -3.43
CA ILE A 140 -1.17 18.16 -4.06
C ILE A 140 -0.93 19.25 -3.01
N LEU A 141 -1.58 19.17 -1.84
CA LEU A 141 -1.40 20.13 -0.74
C LEU A 141 0.05 20.19 -0.25
N ARG A 142 0.70 19.04 -0.08
CA ARG A 142 2.13 19.00 0.29
C ARG A 142 3.01 19.72 -0.72
N ILE A 143 2.78 19.52 -2.00
CA ILE A 143 3.53 20.21 -3.06
C ILE A 143 3.28 21.72 -3.03
N LEU A 144 2.02 22.17 -2.86
CA LEU A 144 1.67 23.59 -2.71
C LEU A 144 2.38 24.22 -1.52
N LEU A 145 2.43 23.51 -0.40
CA LEU A 145 3.08 23.95 0.84
C LEU A 145 4.61 23.74 0.84
N LYS A 146 5.17 23.20 -0.25
CA LYS A 146 6.61 22.89 -0.41
C LYS A 146 7.13 21.94 0.69
N GLN A 147 6.26 21.07 1.18
CA GLN A 147 6.65 19.98 2.10
C GLN A 147 7.21 18.80 1.31
N LYS A 148 8.26 18.21 1.82
CA LYS A 148 8.85 17.03 1.20
C LYS A 148 7.94 15.80 1.34
N PRO A 149 8.03 14.81 0.43
CA PRO A 149 7.39 13.51 0.62
C PRO A 149 7.83 12.86 1.93
N LEU A 150 6.91 12.17 2.61
CA LEU A 150 7.12 11.63 3.96
C LEU A 150 8.27 10.62 4.07
N LEU A 151 8.53 9.87 3.00
CA LEU A 151 9.58 8.84 2.96
C LEU A 151 10.89 9.35 2.35
N ASP A 152 10.86 10.42 1.54
CA ASP A 152 12.04 10.99 0.87
C ASP A 152 12.91 11.86 1.79
N GLU A 153 12.47 12.13 3.03
CA GLU A 153 13.26 12.90 4.01
C GLU A 153 14.46 12.12 4.56
N LEU A 154 14.50 10.80 4.35
CA LEU A 154 15.54 9.93 4.90
C LEU A 154 16.32 9.25 3.79
N PRO A 155 17.65 9.15 3.91
CA PRO A 155 18.45 8.27 3.05
C PRO A 155 17.93 6.83 3.17
N ASP A 156 17.94 6.08 2.07
CA ASP A 156 17.46 4.70 1.96
C ASP A 156 17.97 3.77 3.10
N GLU A 157 19.22 3.96 3.52
CA GLU A 157 19.84 3.19 4.59
C GLU A 157 19.19 3.38 5.97
N HIS A 158 18.47 4.50 6.19
CA HIS A 158 17.86 4.79 7.49
C HIS A 158 16.54 4.04 7.74
N LEU A 159 15.87 3.56 6.70
CA LEU A 159 14.61 2.81 6.81
C LEU A 159 14.81 1.30 6.80
N LYS A 160 15.95 0.83 6.31
CA LYS A 160 16.26 -0.59 6.25
C LYS A 160 16.15 -1.26 7.63
N ASN A 161 15.43 -2.38 7.69
CA ASN A 161 15.16 -3.15 8.90
C ASN A 161 14.42 -2.39 10.03
N LYS A 162 13.82 -1.23 9.75
CA LYS A 162 12.97 -0.55 10.74
C LYS A 162 11.52 -1.02 10.69
N ILE A 163 10.83 -0.82 11.80
CA ILE A 163 9.38 -1.01 11.91
C ILE A 163 8.74 0.36 11.73
N ILE A 164 7.97 0.52 10.67
CA ILE A 164 7.29 1.78 10.36
C ILE A 164 5.98 1.83 11.14
N VAL A 165 5.74 2.95 11.83
CA VAL A 165 4.48 3.23 12.49
C VAL A 165 3.90 4.52 11.91
N ALA A 166 2.72 4.44 11.32
CA ALA A 166 2.06 5.56 10.65
C ALA A 166 0.60 5.69 11.11
N ASP A 167 -0.05 6.82 10.80
CA ASP A 167 -1.50 6.95 10.96
C ASP A 167 -2.22 6.06 9.98
N ASP A 168 -1.86 6.23 8.72
CA ASP A 168 -2.30 5.48 7.56
C ASP A 168 -1.21 5.51 6.49
N LEU A 169 -1.28 4.60 5.52
CA LEU A 169 -0.31 4.49 4.43
C LEU A 169 -1.04 4.48 3.09
N THR A 170 -0.50 5.23 2.14
CA THR A 170 -0.99 5.15 0.77
C THR A 170 -0.41 3.92 0.06
N PRO A 171 -1.04 3.48 -1.03
CA PRO A 171 -0.47 2.48 -1.92
C PRO A 171 0.95 2.82 -2.37
N ALA A 172 1.20 4.09 -2.71
CA ALA A 172 2.52 4.57 -3.10
C ALA A 172 3.56 4.44 -1.98
N ASP A 173 3.19 4.75 -0.73
CA ASP A 173 4.07 4.58 0.43
C ASP A 173 4.43 3.11 0.63
N THR A 174 3.48 2.20 0.43
CA THR A 174 3.70 0.76 0.63
C THR A 174 4.69 0.19 -0.40
N VAL A 175 4.64 0.68 -1.65
CA VAL A 175 5.62 0.33 -2.69
C VAL A 175 7.03 0.79 -2.30
N LEU A 176 7.15 2.04 -1.87
CA LEU A 176 8.43 2.59 -1.41
C LEU A 176 8.99 1.82 -0.21
N MET A 177 8.14 1.34 0.69
CA MET A 177 8.54 0.51 1.83
C MET A 177 9.19 -0.81 1.42
N GLN A 178 8.73 -1.44 0.34
CA GLN A 178 9.38 -2.63 -0.22
C GLN A 178 10.79 -2.28 -0.73
N HIS A 179 10.92 -1.18 -1.45
CA HIS A 179 12.21 -0.70 -1.96
C HIS A 179 13.21 -0.43 -0.84
N TYR A 180 12.75 0.14 0.29
CA TYR A 180 13.59 0.45 1.46
C TYR A 180 13.87 -0.75 2.37
N GLU A 181 13.44 -1.95 2.03
CA GLU A 181 13.65 -3.18 2.80
C GLU A 181 13.26 -3.02 4.28
N ILE A 182 12.10 -2.43 4.56
CA ILE A 182 11.60 -2.29 5.93
C ILE A 182 11.33 -3.66 6.57
N ALA A 183 11.42 -3.76 7.89
CA ALA A 183 11.18 -5.01 8.60
C ALA A 183 9.68 -5.33 8.75
N ALA A 184 8.86 -4.32 8.98
CA ALA A 184 7.41 -4.42 9.19
C ALA A 184 6.78 -3.04 9.19
N PHE A 185 5.44 -2.99 9.15
CA PHE A 185 4.75 -1.74 9.44
C PHE A 185 3.49 -1.92 10.27
N ALA A 186 3.07 -0.85 10.91
CA ALA A 186 1.83 -0.78 11.66
C ALA A 186 1.13 0.55 11.42
N THR A 187 -0.22 0.54 11.38
CA THR A 187 -1.01 1.78 11.24
C THR A 187 -1.98 1.97 12.40
N GLU A 188 -2.22 3.25 12.75
CA GLU A 188 -3.18 3.60 13.78
C GLU A 188 -4.61 3.37 13.32
N PHE A 189 -4.89 3.66 12.04
CA PHE A 189 -6.17 3.45 11.38
C PHE A 189 -6.08 2.33 10.35
N GLY A 190 -7.23 2.01 9.75
CA GLY A 190 -7.36 0.98 8.73
C GLY A 190 -8.00 -0.31 9.23
N GLY A 191 -8.55 -1.06 8.31
CA GLY A 191 -9.21 -2.35 8.54
C GLY A 191 -8.61 -3.48 7.69
N SER A 192 -9.13 -4.69 7.87
CA SER A 192 -8.68 -5.87 7.13
C SER A 192 -8.90 -5.81 5.61
N THR A 193 -9.78 -4.92 5.15
CA THR A 193 -10.13 -4.70 3.75
C THR A 193 -9.54 -3.40 3.18
N SER A 194 -8.77 -2.63 3.98
CA SER A 194 -8.13 -1.40 3.49
C SER A 194 -7.11 -1.71 2.39
N HIS A 195 -6.86 -0.73 1.52
CA HIS A 195 -5.85 -0.83 0.46
C HIS A 195 -4.48 -1.21 1.03
N THR A 196 -4.08 -0.59 2.14
CA THR A 196 -2.85 -0.90 2.87
C THR A 196 -2.78 -2.35 3.31
N ALA A 197 -3.91 -2.93 3.76
CA ALA A 197 -3.99 -4.32 4.18
C ALA A 197 -3.81 -5.29 3.00
N ILE A 198 -4.43 -5.00 1.86
CA ILE A 198 -4.30 -5.79 0.63
C ILE A 198 -2.84 -5.78 0.17
N LEU A 199 -2.24 -4.60 0.11
CA LEU A 199 -0.85 -4.45 -0.33
C LEU A 199 0.15 -5.12 0.61
N ALA A 200 -0.05 -5.03 1.93
CA ALA A 200 0.80 -5.71 2.91
C ALA A 200 0.86 -7.23 2.70
N ARG A 201 -0.29 -7.84 2.39
CA ARG A 201 -0.37 -9.28 2.10
C ARG A 201 0.41 -9.63 0.83
N ASN A 202 0.23 -8.84 -0.22
CA ASN A 202 0.90 -9.04 -1.51
C ASN A 202 2.41 -8.88 -1.41
N LEU A 203 2.87 -7.88 -0.67
CA LEU A 203 4.29 -7.62 -0.45
C LEU A 203 4.92 -8.56 0.60
N ARG A 204 4.12 -9.38 1.29
CA ARG A 204 4.55 -10.29 2.37
C ARG A 204 5.34 -9.59 3.49
N ILE A 205 5.09 -8.30 3.70
CA ILE A 205 5.68 -7.52 4.79
C ILE A 205 4.80 -7.73 6.04
N PRO A 206 5.37 -8.14 7.21
CA PRO A 206 4.61 -8.25 8.45
C PRO A 206 3.87 -6.95 8.77
N ALA A 207 2.56 -7.01 8.98
CA ALA A 207 1.74 -5.81 9.14
C ALA A 207 0.61 -5.99 10.15
N VAL A 208 0.37 -4.91 10.91
CA VAL A 208 -0.73 -4.77 11.86
C VAL A 208 -1.39 -3.42 11.63
N VAL A 209 -2.72 -3.36 11.55
CA VAL A 209 -3.47 -2.12 11.40
C VAL A 209 -4.44 -1.90 12.56
N GLY A 210 -4.96 -0.69 12.70
CA GLY A 210 -5.96 -0.39 13.73
C GLY A 210 -5.39 -0.40 15.15
N LEU A 211 -4.17 0.08 15.36
CA LEU A 211 -3.52 0.08 16.67
C LEU A 211 -4.09 1.08 17.68
N HIS A 212 -4.99 1.94 17.28
CA HIS A 212 -5.62 3.01 18.07
C HIS A 212 -4.75 3.61 19.19
N ASN A 213 -4.52 4.92 19.14
CA ASN A 213 -3.64 5.65 20.08
C ASN A 213 -2.16 5.22 20.11
N ALA A 214 -1.68 4.53 19.11
CA ALA A 214 -0.28 4.08 19.03
C ALA A 214 0.71 5.26 19.09
N LYS A 215 0.41 6.37 18.42
CA LYS A 215 1.24 7.59 18.42
C LYS A 215 1.55 8.18 19.79
N LYS A 216 0.65 8.03 20.76
CA LYS A 216 0.85 8.55 22.10
C LYS A 216 1.87 7.74 22.90
N LEU A 217 2.05 6.48 22.52
CA LEU A 217 2.79 5.47 23.26
C LEU A 217 4.12 5.10 22.58
N ILE A 218 4.25 5.34 21.28
CA ILE A 218 5.38 4.91 20.46
C ILE A 218 6.20 6.13 20.02
N LYS A 219 7.52 6.02 20.15
CA LYS A 219 8.47 7.07 19.75
C LYS A 219 9.45 6.56 18.71
N ASN A 220 10.05 7.48 17.95
CA ASN A 220 11.15 7.15 17.07
C ASN A 220 12.28 6.48 17.86
N ASP A 221 12.90 5.48 17.23
CA ASP A 221 14.00 4.67 17.75
C ASP A 221 13.67 3.80 18.99
N ASP A 222 12.41 3.72 19.42
CA ASP A 222 11.98 2.69 20.37
C ASP A 222 12.27 1.31 19.77
N VAL A 223 12.74 0.38 20.59
CA VAL A 223 12.86 -1.03 20.19
C VAL A 223 11.46 -1.65 20.20
N ALA A 224 11.08 -2.29 19.11
CA ALA A 224 9.77 -2.92 19.01
C ALA A 224 9.85 -4.34 18.45
N ILE A 225 8.84 -5.12 18.79
CA ILE A 225 8.53 -6.41 18.19
C ILE A 225 7.13 -6.29 17.58
N LEU A 226 7.02 -6.52 16.29
CA LEU A 226 5.73 -6.63 15.60
C LEU A 226 5.47 -8.10 15.28
N ASP A 227 4.41 -8.66 15.85
CA ASP A 227 3.91 -10.00 15.51
C ASP A 227 2.65 -9.86 14.66
N GLY A 228 2.85 -9.89 13.35
CA GLY A 228 1.77 -9.80 12.37
C GLY A 228 0.81 -10.99 12.41
N SER A 229 1.23 -12.14 12.95
CA SER A 229 0.35 -13.31 13.10
C SER A 229 -0.64 -13.14 14.25
N SER A 230 -0.21 -12.53 15.34
CA SER A 230 -1.04 -12.27 16.53
C SER A 230 -1.72 -10.90 16.49
N GLY A 231 -1.33 -10.01 15.57
CA GLY A 231 -1.85 -8.65 15.45
C GLY A 231 -1.43 -7.73 16.60
N ILE A 232 -0.20 -7.90 17.12
CA ILE A 232 0.31 -7.12 18.24
C ILE A 232 1.63 -6.42 17.92
N ILE A 233 1.83 -5.26 18.57
CA ILE A 233 3.13 -4.61 18.66
C ILE A 233 3.53 -4.46 20.12
N LEU A 234 4.76 -4.84 20.42
CA LEU A 234 5.39 -4.72 21.76
C LEU A 234 6.47 -3.66 21.70
N ILE A 235 6.34 -2.62 22.53
CA ILE A 235 7.29 -1.52 22.59
C ILE A 235 8.16 -1.64 23.82
N ASN A 236 9.46 -1.43 23.66
CA ASN A 236 10.49 -1.55 24.68
C ASN A 236 10.39 -2.88 25.45
N PRO A 237 10.43 -4.04 24.73
CA PRO A 237 10.32 -5.34 25.33
C PRO A 237 11.46 -5.59 26.31
N ASP A 238 11.17 -6.23 27.45
CA ASP A 238 12.21 -6.71 28.34
C ASP A 238 13.03 -7.83 27.69
N LYS A 239 14.16 -8.17 28.32
CA LYS A 239 15.09 -9.18 27.80
C LYS A 239 14.44 -10.56 27.60
N ASN A 240 13.51 -10.95 28.47
CA ASN A 240 12.87 -12.27 28.40
C ASN A 240 11.91 -12.33 27.21
N ILE A 241 11.11 -11.30 27.02
CA ILE A 241 10.21 -11.14 25.86
C ILE A 241 11.03 -11.10 24.57
N LEU A 242 12.09 -10.30 24.52
CA LEU A 242 12.95 -10.21 23.34
C LEU A 242 13.56 -11.56 22.98
N ASN A 243 14.13 -12.27 23.94
CA ASN A 243 14.71 -13.60 23.73
C ASN A 243 13.65 -14.62 23.28
N HIS A 244 12.44 -14.55 23.82
CA HIS A 244 11.34 -15.42 23.40
C HIS A 244 11.00 -15.20 21.92
N TYR A 245 10.82 -13.94 21.50
CA TYR A 245 10.48 -13.62 20.12
C TYR A 245 11.63 -13.87 19.13
N GLN A 246 12.87 -13.70 19.54
CA GLN A 246 14.03 -14.08 18.73
C GLN A 246 14.07 -15.59 18.47
N LYS A 247 13.79 -16.40 19.49
CA LYS A 247 13.65 -17.85 19.33
C LYS A 247 12.49 -18.21 18.38
N LYS A 248 11.31 -17.64 18.62
CA LYS A 248 10.12 -17.82 17.77
C LYS A 248 10.41 -17.45 16.31
N GLN A 249 11.07 -16.32 16.05
CA GLN A 249 11.47 -15.91 14.70
C GLN A 249 12.43 -16.92 14.05
N THR A 250 13.39 -17.43 14.82
CA THR A 250 14.34 -18.44 14.35
C THR A 250 13.63 -19.76 14.04
N GLU A 251 12.69 -20.19 14.87
CA GLU A 251 11.89 -21.41 14.67
C GLU A 251 11.03 -21.29 13.43
N VAL A 252 10.37 -20.15 13.23
CA VAL A 252 9.58 -19.88 12.01
C VAL A 252 10.47 -19.95 10.76
N LYS A 253 11.63 -19.29 10.77
CA LYS A 253 12.59 -19.38 9.66
C LYS A 253 13.04 -20.82 9.38
N LYS A 254 13.38 -21.58 10.43
CA LYS A 254 13.75 -22.99 10.29
C LYS A 254 12.61 -23.84 9.75
N TYR A 255 11.38 -23.58 10.20
CA TYR A 255 10.20 -24.28 9.70
C TYR A 255 10.04 -24.05 8.19
N TYR A 256 10.03 -22.80 7.72
CA TYR A 256 9.94 -22.50 6.29
C TYR A 256 11.11 -23.09 5.49
N ALA A 257 12.34 -23.01 6.01
CA ALA A 257 13.49 -23.65 5.37
C ALA A 257 13.34 -25.17 5.31
N SER A 258 12.69 -25.79 6.29
CA SER A 258 12.42 -27.24 6.28
C SER A 258 11.38 -27.65 5.24
N LEU A 259 10.44 -26.75 4.89
CA LEU A 259 9.44 -27.01 3.85
C LEU A 259 10.07 -27.12 2.46
N ASN A 260 11.19 -26.44 2.20
CA ASN A 260 11.91 -26.55 0.94
C ASN A 260 12.38 -27.97 0.63
N LYS A 261 12.52 -28.84 1.66
CA LYS A 261 12.87 -30.25 1.47
C LYS A 261 11.74 -31.05 0.81
N PHE A 262 10.52 -30.54 0.88
CA PHE A 262 9.36 -31.19 0.29
C PHE A 262 9.04 -30.72 -1.11
N LYS A 263 9.74 -29.71 -1.61
CA LYS A 263 9.52 -29.13 -2.95
C LYS A 263 9.56 -30.20 -4.04
N ASP A 264 10.57 -31.05 -4.00
CA ASP A 264 10.80 -32.10 -5.03
C ASP A 264 10.28 -33.49 -4.57
N ALA A 265 9.65 -33.55 -3.39
CA ALA A 265 9.12 -34.78 -2.88
C ALA A 265 7.75 -35.13 -3.52
N PRO A 266 7.54 -36.34 -4.00
CA PRO A 266 6.25 -36.72 -4.57
C PRO A 266 5.16 -36.66 -3.49
N ALA A 267 4.08 -35.93 -3.76
CA ALA A 267 2.92 -35.89 -2.88
C ALA A 267 2.17 -37.21 -2.95
N LYS A 268 2.09 -37.96 -1.82
CA LYS A 268 1.42 -39.25 -1.71
C LYS A 268 0.64 -39.33 -0.42
N SER A 269 -0.50 -40.02 -0.44
CA SER A 269 -1.23 -40.38 0.77
C SER A 269 -0.47 -41.48 1.56
N ILE A 270 -0.90 -41.75 2.78
CA ILE A 270 -0.28 -42.78 3.65
C ILE A 270 -0.32 -44.17 2.99
N ASP A 271 -1.35 -44.48 2.23
CA ASP A 271 -1.53 -45.72 1.46
C ASP A 271 -0.80 -45.72 0.11
N GLY A 272 0.00 -44.65 -0.19
CA GLY A 272 0.87 -44.58 -1.35
C GLY A 272 0.22 -44.05 -2.62
N ILE A 273 -1.02 -43.58 -2.57
CA ILE A 273 -1.73 -43.02 -3.72
C ILE A 273 -1.11 -41.65 -4.06
N PRO A 274 -0.66 -41.42 -5.33
CA PRO A 274 -0.13 -40.14 -5.71
C PRO A 274 -1.23 -39.05 -5.74
N ILE A 275 -0.92 -37.87 -5.22
CA ILE A 275 -1.82 -36.71 -5.19
C ILE A 275 -1.17 -35.60 -6.03
N THR A 276 -1.88 -35.09 -7.02
CA THR A 276 -1.41 -33.96 -7.81
C THR A 276 -1.71 -32.68 -7.08
N LEU A 277 -0.67 -31.93 -6.68
CA LEU A 277 -0.78 -30.62 -6.06
C LEU A 277 -0.63 -29.54 -7.13
N MET A 278 -1.67 -28.74 -7.32
CA MET A 278 -1.70 -27.66 -8.29
C MET A 278 -1.85 -26.30 -7.58
N ALA A 279 -1.29 -25.27 -8.17
CA ALA A 279 -1.38 -23.92 -7.61
C ALA A 279 -2.60 -23.17 -8.15
N ASN A 280 -3.16 -22.28 -7.32
CA ASN A 280 -4.09 -21.26 -7.75
C ASN A 280 -3.31 -19.97 -7.97
N ILE A 281 -3.50 -19.34 -9.10
CA ILE A 281 -2.84 -18.09 -9.47
C ILE A 281 -3.87 -17.04 -9.90
N GLU A 282 -3.51 -15.78 -9.71
CA GLU A 282 -4.31 -14.64 -10.11
C GLU A 282 -3.58 -13.77 -11.14
N LEU A 283 -2.25 -13.77 -11.11
CA LEU A 283 -1.41 -12.91 -11.95
C LEU A 283 -0.33 -13.72 -12.67
N PRO A 284 0.13 -13.27 -13.85
CA PRO A 284 1.23 -13.90 -14.57
C PRO A 284 2.52 -14.00 -13.73
N GLU A 285 2.77 -13.06 -12.84
CA GLU A 285 3.97 -13.03 -11.99
C GLU A 285 3.99 -14.15 -10.93
N ASP A 286 2.84 -14.76 -10.63
CA ASP A 286 2.76 -15.89 -9.70
C ASP A 286 3.46 -17.15 -10.20
N PHE A 287 3.80 -17.24 -11.50
CA PHE A 287 4.41 -18.44 -12.11
C PHE A 287 5.77 -18.80 -11.52
N GLU A 288 6.59 -17.81 -11.18
CA GLU A 288 7.85 -18.09 -10.49
C GLU A 288 7.59 -18.79 -9.16
N THR A 289 6.58 -18.32 -8.41
CA THR A 289 6.19 -18.94 -7.15
C THR A 289 5.65 -20.37 -7.35
N VAL A 290 4.88 -20.64 -8.41
CA VAL A 290 4.37 -21.98 -8.75
C VAL A 290 5.54 -22.97 -8.92
N ARG A 291 6.57 -22.58 -9.66
CA ARG A 291 7.79 -23.39 -9.83
C ARG A 291 8.59 -23.51 -8.53
N ASP A 292 8.70 -22.43 -7.79
CA ASP A 292 9.46 -22.38 -6.55
C ASP A 292 8.87 -23.27 -5.45
N VAL A 293 7.56 -23.47 -5.41
CA VAL A 293 6.92 -24.37 -4.46
C VAL A 293 6.82 -25.81 -4.95
N GLY A 294 7.22 -26.10 -6.19
CA GLY A 294 7.18 -27.45 -6.77
C GLY A 294 5.76 -27.92 -7.07
N ALA A 295 4.84 -27.01 -7.46
CA ALA A 295 3.51 -27.41 -7.89
C ALA A 295 3.58 -28.14 -9.24
N ALA A 296 2.68 -29.11 -9.44
CA ALA A 296 2.61 -29.89 -10.69
C ALA A 296 2.03 -29.12 -11.87
N GLY A 297 1.52 -27.91 -11.61
CA GLY A 297 0.94 -27.03 -12.61
C GLY A 297 -0.05 -26.04 -11.97
N VAL A 298 -0.84 -25.38 -12.82
CA VAL A 298 -1.89 -24.43 -12.40
C VAL A 298 -3.23 -25.17 -12.38
N GLY A 299 -3.89 -25.17 -11.23
CA GLY A 299 -5.22 -25.76 -11.03
C GLY A 299 -6.35 -24.77 -11.26
N LEU A 300 -6.12 -23.49 -10.94
CA LEU A 300 -7.06 -22.42 -11.18
C LEU A 300 -6.28 -21.15 -11.55
N TYR A 301 -6.66 -20.56 -12.68
CA TYR A 301 -6.21 -19.24 -13.09
C TYR A 301 -7.40 -18.28 -13.12
N ARG A 302 -7.35 -17.25 -12.30
CA ARG A 302 -8.39 -16.24 -12.25
C ARG A 302 -8.02 -15.11 -13.20
N THR A 303 -8.95 -14.75 -14.08
CA THR A 303 -8.74 -13.75 -15.14
C THR A 303 -9.54 -12.47 -14.91
N GLU A 304 -10.06 -12.26 -13.71
CA GLU A 304 -10.84 -11.07 -13.35
C GLU A 304 -10.05 -9.78 -13.59
N PHE A 305 -8.72 -9.83 -13.45
CA PHE A 305 -7.86 -8.69 -13.72
C PHE A 305 -7.93 -8.17 -15.17
N LEU A 306 -8.25 -9.05 -16.14
CA LEU A 306 -8.43 -8.63 -17.54
C LEU A 306 -9.66 -7.72 -17.74
N TYR A 307 -10.60 -7.74 -16.81
CA TYR A 307 -11.82 -6.94 -16.85
C TYR A 307 -11.72 -5.63 -16.05
N MET A 308 -10.65 -5.45 -15.28
CA MET A 308 -10.48 -4.28 -14.44
C MET A 308 -10.02 -3.07 -15.25
N ASN A 309 -10.47 -1.87 -14.82
CA ASN A 309 -10.03 -0.56 -15.34
C ASN A 309 -10.14 -0.37 -16.87
N ARG A 310 -11.16 -0.94 -17.49
CA ARG A 310 -11.38 -0.82 -18.94
C ARG A 310 -12.86 -0.53 -19.25
N ASN A 311 -13.07 0.16 -20.37
CA ASN A 311 -14.40 0.55 -20.80
C ASN A 311 -15.10 -0.53 -21.65
N SER A 312 -14.37 -1.56 -22.07
CA SER A 312 -14.88 -2.69 -22.86
C SER A 312 -14.34 -4.00 -22.32
N PRO A 313 -15.09 -5.11 -22.38
CA PRO A 313 -14.56 -6.41 -22.01
C PRO A 313 -13.35 -6.78 -22.88
N PRO A 314 -12.42 -7.62 -22.38
CA PRO A 314 -11.32 -8.13 -23.18
C PRO A 314 -11.85 -8.94 -24.37
N ASP A 315 -11.16 -8.86 -25.49
CA ASP A 315 -11.48 -9.65 -26.67
C ASP A 315 -10.83 -11.06 -26.59
N GLU A 316 -11.11 -11.89 -27.59
CA GLU A 316 -10.61 -13.26 -27.64
C GLU A 316 -9.08 -13.31 -27.76
N GLU A 317 -8.47 -12.39 -28.50
CA GLU A 317 -7.04 -12.33 -28.70
C GLU A 317 -6.31 -11.96 -27.41
N GLU A 318 -6.82 -11.00 -26.66
CA GLU A 318 -6.27 -10.63 -25.35
C GLU A 318 -6.31 -11.80 -24.36
N HIS A 319 -7.40 -12.56 -24.33
CA HIS A 319 -7.48 -13.79 -23.54
C HIS A 319 -6.48 -14.83 -24.03
N PHE A 320 -6.37 -15.03 -25.34
CA PHE A 320 -5.45 -15.99 -25.93
C PHE A 320 -4.00 -15.65 -25.59
N GLU A 321 -3.60 -14.39 -25.76
CA GLU A 321 -2.25 -13.93 -25.43
C GLU A 321 -1.94 -14.17 -23.96
N THR A 322 -2.86 -13.82 -23.07
CA THR A 322 -2.72 -14.02 -21.62
C THR A 322 -2.56 -15.51 -21.25
N TYR A 323 -3.38 -16.38 -21.81
CA TYR A 323 -3.25 -17.83 -21.58
C TYR A 323 -1.96 -18.39 -22.17
N MET A 324 -1.51 -17.87 -23.33
CA MET A 324 -0.24 -18.27 -23.93
C MET A 324 0.97 -17.85 -23.09
N GLU A 325 0.91 -16.69 -22.43
CA GLU A 325 1.94 -16.29 -21.46
C GLU A 325 2.03 -17.28 -20.30
N VAL A 326 0.87 -17.67 -19.74
CA VAL A 326 0.79 -18.70 -18.70
C VAL A 326 1.45 -20.00 -19.15
N ILE A 327 1.05 -20.52 -20.31
CA ILE A 327 1.55 -21.80 -20.83
C ILE A 327 3.06 -21.73 -21.07
N LYS A 328 3.54 -20.63 -21.65
CA LYS A 328 4.99 -20.43 -21.89
C LYS A 328 5.78 -20.31 -20.59
N ALA A 329 5.24 -19.61 -19.58
CA ALA A 329 5.90 -19.43 -18.29
C ALA A 329 5.97 -20.74 -17.49
N LEU A 330 5.00 -21.64 -17.63
CA LEU A 330 5.00 -22.95 -16.98
C LEU A 330 6.01 -23.95 -17.57
N GLN A 331 6.51 -23.72 -18.81
CA GLN A 331 7.57 -24.54 -19.45
C GLN A 331 7.30 -26.05 -19.41
N GLY A 332 6.05 -26.46 -19.56
CA GLY A 332 5.67 -27.89 -19.60
C GLY A 332 5.30 -28.51 -18.25
N LEU A 333 5.05 -27.70 -17.22
CA LEU A 333 4.41 -28.14 -15.98
C LEU A 333 2.93 -28.42 -16.20
#